data_df7b846a4de6ab455e29302f6cbcbbfd
#
_entry.id   df7b846a4de6ab455e29302f6cbcbbfd
#
_cell.length_a   1.000
_cell.length_b   1.000
_cell.length_c   1.000
_cell.angle_alpha   90.00
_cell.angle_beta   90.00
_cell.angle_gamma   90.00
#
_symmetry.space_group_name_H-M   'P 1'
#
loop_
_entity.id
_entity.type
_entity.pdbx_description
1 polymer ?
#
loop_
_entity_poly.entity_id
_entity_poly.type
_entity_poly.pdbx_seq_one_letter_code
_entity_poly.pdbx_strand_id
1 'polypeptide(L)'
;MMIDKIRATNKRLAGHKRVTPLLSSPFLDDIAGRRVFVKAECLQHTGSFKFRGAFSAISALDDETRAKGILAFSSGNHAQGVALAAKMHGVPSVVIMPADAPVIKIENTRALGAEVILYDRDREDRDEIGERLEAERGLTLVRPFDDEMVIAGQGTAGLEIAAQAAELGITNAQVLVCCGGGGLTSGIATALAADAPEMRVCPVEPFGFEDTMRSLASGSIQRNTRTSGSICDAIVTPSPGNLTFPILKDLCPRGYAVTDDQALMAVKLAFQRLKIVVEPGGAVALAAALFHGDQLTHDTVIAVASGGNIDVAMFKRALDMNVSDL
;
A
#
# COMPACT_ATOMS: atom_id res chain seq x y z
N MET A 1 -6.34 16.06 15.03
CA MET A 1 -5.07 15.31 14.80
C MET A 1 -5.32 14.21 13.77
N MET A 2 -4.27 13.64 13.15
CA MET A 2 -4.43 12.56 12.15
C MET A 2 -5.13 11.32 12.73
N ILE A 3 -4.81 10.95 13.98
CA ILE A 3 -5.46 9.81 14.64
C ILE A 3 -6.99 9.98 14.78
N ASP A 4 -7.47 11.19 15.00
CA ASP A 4 -8.93 11.43 15.08
C ASP A 4 -9.60 11.22 13.71
N LYS A 5 -8.91 11.63 12.61
CA LYS A 5 -9.34 11.35 11.23
C LYS A 5 -9.36 9.85 10.95
N ILE A 6 -8.35 9.10 11.39
CA ILE A 6 -8.29 7.63 11.25
C ILE A 6 -9.46 6.97 11.99
N ARG A 7 -9.73 7.35 13.24
CA ARG A 7 -10.83 6.80 14.03
C ARG A 7 -12.21 7.15 13.45
N ALA A 8 -12.39 8.38 12.99
CA ALA A 8 -13.62 8.79 12.32
C ALA A 8 -13.81 8.02 11.00
N THR A 9 -12.74 7.84 10.23
CA THR A 9 -12.75 7.05 9.00
C THR A 9 -13.04 5.58 9.27
N ASN A 10 -12.49 5.00 10.34
CA ASN A 10 -12.77 3.61 10.71
C ASN A 10 -14.26 3.38 10.96
N LYS A 11 -14.96 4.37 11.53
CA LYS A 11 -16.42 4.33 11.72
C LYS A 11 -17.16 4.38 10.37
N ARG A 12 -16.73 5.24 9.42
CA ARG A 12 -17.34 5.31 8.07
C ARG A 12 -17.11 4.06 7.24
N LEU A 13 -15.95 3.40 7.42
CA LEU A 13 -15.58 2.16 6.74
C LEU A 13 -16.22 0.90 7.37
N ALA A 14 -16.87 1.02 8.53
CA ALA A 14 -17.52 -0.12 9.18
C ALA A 14 -18.62 -0.71 8.27
N GLY A 15 -18.58 -2.03 8.07
CA GLY A 15 -19.47 -2.75 7.14
C GLY A 15 -19.13 -2.63 5.65
N HIS A 16 -18.18 -1.78 5.28
CA HIS A 16 -17.74 -1.59 3.88
C HIS A 16 -16.35 -2.18 3.60
N LYS A 17 -15.44 -2.14 4.57
CA LYS A 17 -14.12 -2.78 4.45
C LYS A 17 -14.17 -4.23 4.91
N ARG A 18 -13.24 -5.04 4.44
CA ARG A 18 -12.92 -6.32 5.07
C ARG A 18 -11.97 -6.09 6.24
N VAL A 19 -12.22 -6.73 7.37
CA VAL A 19 -11.20 -6.87 8.43
C VAL A 19 -10.25 -7.96 7.95
N THR A 20 -9.05 -7.57 7.55
CA THR A 20 -8.08 -8.54 7.03
C THR A 20 -7.39 -9.28 8.17
N PRO A 21 -7.06 -10.57 8.02
CA PRO A 21 -6.46 -11.35 9.09
C PRO A 21 -5.01 -10.98 9.36
N LEU A 22 -4.56 -11.26 10.58
CA LEU A 22 -3.16 -11.35 10.96
C LEU A 22 -2.78 -12.84 10.96
N LEU A 23 -2.03 -13.26 9.94
CA LEU A 23 -1.65 -14.65 9.68
C LEU A 23 -0.26 -14.95 10.25
N SER A 24 0.00 -16.20 10.63
CA SER A 24 1.33 -16.69 11.02
C SER A 24 1.57 -18.11 10.53
N SER A 25 2.83 -18.53 10.52
CA SER A 25 3.21 -19.89 10.13
C SER A 25 4.54 -20.26 10.82
N PRO A 26 4.62 -21.42 11.50
CA PRO A 26 5.87 -21.87 12.12
C PRO A 26 7.00 -22.02 11.10
N PHE A 27 6.68 -22.32 9.84
CA PHE A 27 7.70 -22.36 8.77
C PHE A 27 8.30 -21.00 8.44
N LEU A 28 7.55 -19.90 8.59
CA LEU A 28 8.09 -18.54 8.43
C LEU A 28 8.90 -18.14 9.65
N ASP A 29 8.48 -18.55 10.84
CA ASP A 29 9.21 -18.32 12.09
C ASP A 29 10.59 -19.01 12.04
N ASP A 30 10.64 -20.25 11.56
CA ASP A 30 11.91 -21.01 11.39
C ASP A 30 12.86 -20.32 10.40
N ILE A 31 12.35 -19.80 9.28
CA ILE A 31 13.16 -19.09 8.27
C ILE A 31 13.69 -17.77 8.85
N ALA A 32 12.85 -17.02 9.56
CA ALA A 32 13.21 -15.71 10.10
C ALA A 32 14.02 -15.79 11.40
N GLY A 33 14.03 -16.94 12.09
CA GLY A 33 14.59 -17.10 13.44
C GLY A 33 13.84 -16.30 14.51
N ARG A 34 12.57 -15.93 14.27
CA ARG A 34 11.69 -15.13 15.15
C ARG A 34 10.24 -15.30 14.79
N ARG A 35 9.34 -14.81 15.65
CA ARG A 35 7.90 -14.83 15.37
C ARG A 35 7.54 -13.85 14.26
N VAL A 36 6.92 -14.34 13.18
CA VAL A 36 6.48 -13.52 12.04
C VAL A 36 4.97 -13.59 11.87
N PHE A 37 4.34 -12.44 11.90
CA PHE A 37 2.93 -12.28 11.56
C PHE A 37 2.79 -11.47 10.27
N VAL A 38 1.74 -11.77 9.49
CA VAL A 38 1.48 -11.08 8.22
C VAL A 38 0.07 -10.48 8.24
N LYS A 39 -0.02 -9.16 8.19
CA LYS A 39 -1.28 -8.45 7.96
C LYS A 39 -1.64 -8.55 6.49
N ALA A 40 -2.65 -9.35 6.17
CA ALA A 40 -2.97 -9.76 4.79
C ALA A 40 -3.87 -8.74 4.07
N GLU A 41 -3.36 -7.52 3.79
CA GLU A 41 -4.09 -6.50 3.02
C GLU A 41 -4.30 -6.90 1.54
N CYS A 42 -3.59 -7.89 1.02
CA CYS A 42 -3.86 -8.54 -0.26
C CYS A 42 -5.26 -9.19 -0.32
N LEU A 43 -5.89 -9.45 0.83
CA LEU A 43 -7.26 -9.98 0.93
C LEU A 43 -8.34 -8.88 1.06
N GLN A 44 -7.96 -7.60 1.09
CA GLN A 44 -8.91 -6.50 1.08
C GLN A 44 -9.65 -6.44 -0.27
N HIS A 45 -10.73 -5.66 -0.35
CA HIS A 45 -11.44 -5.42 -1.63
C HIS A 45 -10.45 -4.99 -2.72
N THR A 46 -10.68 -5.43 -3.93
CA THR A 46 -9.80 -5.22 -5.10
C THR A 46 -8.38 -5.75 -4.94
N GLY A 47 -8.15 -6.65 -3.98
CA GLY A 47 -6.85 -7.31 -3.77
C GLY A 47 -5.78 -6.42 -3.18
N SER A 48 -6.09 -5.27 -2.57
CA SER A 48 -5.08 -4.41 -1.94
C SER A 48 -5.67 -3.40 -0.94
N PHE A 49 -4.83 -2.89 -0.05
CA PHE A 49 -5.17 -1.86 0.93
C PHE A 49 -5.75 -0.57 0.33
N LYS A 50 -5.52 -0.31 -0.95
CA LYS A 50 -5.90 0.95 -1.63
C LYS A 50 -7.38 1.28 -1.53
N PHE A 51 -8.23 0.27 -1.44
CA PHE A 51 -9.67 0.45 -1.20
C PHE A 51 -9.95 1.29 0.05
N ARG A 52 -9.21 1.09 1.15
CA ARG A 52 -9.41 1.82 2.41
C ARG A 52 -9.29 3.33 2.24
N GLY A 53 -8.19 3.76 1.61
CA GLY A 53 -7.93 5.18 1.35
C GLY A 53 -8.89 5.79 0.32
N ALA A 54 -9.19 5.06 -0.74
CA ALA A 54 -10.12 5.50 -1.77
C ALA A 54 -11.52 5.71 -1.17
N PHE A 55 -12.05 4.72 -0.45
CA PHE A 55 -13.35 4.84 0.23
C PHE A 55 -13.36 5.98 1.26
N SER A 56 -12.27 6.13 2.02
CA SER A 56 -12.13 7.21 3.00
C SER A 56 -12.23 8.58 2.36
N ALA A 57 -11.47 8.83 1.29
CA ALA A 57 -11.47 10.11 0.60
C ALA A 57 -12.85 10.42 0.01
N ILE A 58 -13.46 9.48 -0.69
CA ILE A 58 -14.78 9.66 -1.31
C ILE A 58 -15.88 9.87 -0.25
N SER A 59 -15.86 9.10 0.84
CA SER A 59 -16.86 9.22 1.92
C SER A 59 -16.74 10.51 2.74
N ALA A 60 -15.63 11.23 2.63
CA ALA A 60 -15.39 12.49 3.32
C ALA A 60 -15.88 13.71 2.54
N LEU A 61 -16.18 13.56 1.24
CA LEU A 61 -16.73 14.63 0.41
C LEU A 61 -18.19 14.89 0.81
N ASP A 62 -18.60 16.16 0.72
CA ASP A 62 -20.03 16.50 0.78
C ASP A 62 -20.79 15.90 -0.41
N ASP A 63 -22.11 15.81 -0.28
CA ASP A 63 -22.96 15.13 -1.26
C ASP A 63 -22.93 15.80 -2.65
N GLU A 64 -22.84 17.13 -2.70
CA GLU A 64 -22.79 17.87 -3.96
C GLU A 64 -21.48 17.62 -4.70
N THR A 65 -20.36 17.74 -4.01
CA THR A 65 -19.02 17.49 -4.56
C THR A 65 -18.89 16.04 -5.01
N ARG A 66 -19.31 15.10 -4.16
CA ARG A 66 -19.23 13.67 -4.45
C ARG A 66 -20.09 13.27 -5.67
N ALA A 67 -21.28 13.87 -5.82
CA ALA A 67 -22.19 13.58 -6.94
C ALA A 67 -21.62 13.96 -8.31
N LYS A 68 -20.71 14.93 -8.39
CA LYS A 68 -20.04 15.32 -9.64
C LYS A 68 -19.10 14.22 -10.16
N GLY A 69 -18.56 13.40 -9.25
CA GLY A 69 -17.75 12.23 -9.59
C GLY A 69 -16.28 12.35 -9.18
N ILE A 70 -15.59 11.26 -9.37
CA ILE A 70 -14.23 11.04 -8.86
C ILE A 70 -13.25 10.88 -10.02
N LEU A 71 -12.07 11.47 -9.89
CA LEU A 71 -10.95 11.33 -10.81
C LEU A 71 -9.80 10.59 -10.11
N ALA A 72 -9.08 9.75 -10.85
CA ALA A 72 -7.83 9.16 -10.38
C ALA A 72 -6.83 8.95 -11.52
N PHE A 73 -5.54 9.02 -11.20
CA PHE A 73 -4.44 8.63 -12.09
C PHE A 73 -3.84 7.33 -11.59
N SER A 74 -4.02 6.22 -12.26
CA SER A 74 -3.35 4.97 -11.90
C SER A 74 -3.68 3.87 -12.89
N SER A 75 -2.72 3.00 -13.16
CA SER A 75 -2.93 1.75 -13.90
C SER A 75 -2.94 0.49 -13.01
N GLY A 76 -2.94 0.67 -11.67
CA GLY A 76 -2.79 -0.45 -10.72
C GLY A 76 -3.83 -0.45 -9.61
N ASN A 77 -3.37 -0.79 -8.40
CA ASN A 77 -4.22 -0.99 -7.22
C ASN A 77 -5.10 0.22 -6.87
N HIS A 78 -4.57 1.44 -7.06
CA HIS A 78 -5.32 2.65 -6.75
C HIS A 78 -6.51 2.86 -7.70
N ALA A 79 -6.33 2.60 -9.00
CA ALA A 79 -7.40 2.66 -10.00
C ALA A 79 -8.60 1.78 -9.59
N GLN A 80 -8.32 0.51 -9.28
CA GLN A 80 -9.34 -0.45 -8.89
C GLN A 80 -10.00 -0.07 -7.54
N GLY A 81 -9.19 0.40 -6.59
CA GLY A 81 -9.68 0.86 -5.29
C GLY A 81 -10.66 2.04 -5.43
N VAL A 82 -10.32 3.04 -6.26
CA VAL A 82 -11.18 4.20 -6.53
C VAL A 82 -12.44 3.80 -7.28
N ALA A 83 -12.30 2.98 -8.34
CA ALA A 83 -13.45 2.53 -9.13
C ALA A 83 -14.49 1.80 -8.26
N LEU A 84 -14.05 0.86 -7.42
CA LEU A 84 -14.96 0.14 -6.53
C LEU A 84 -15.55 1.06 -5.46
N ALA A 85 -14.76 1.92 -4.83
CA ALA A 85 -15.24 2.83 -3.80
C ALA A 85 -16.29 3.81 -4.36
N ALA A 86 -16.07 4.39 -5.56
CA ALA A 86 -17.02 5.24 -6.23
C ALA A 86 -18.33 4.48 -6.57
N LYS A 87 -18.21 3.26 -7.10
CA LYS A 87 -19.37 2.38 -7.36
C LYS A 87 -20.20 2.13 -6.09
N MET A 88 -19.54 1.88 -4.95
CA MET A 88 -20.24 1.65 -3.67
C MET A 88 -20.95 2.91 -3.15
N HIS A 89 -20.46 4.09 -3.51
CA HIS A 89 -21.12 5.37 -3.21
C HIS A 89 -22.16 5.77 -4.27
N GLY A 90 -22.31 5.00 -5.35
CA GLY A 90 -23.24 5.30 -6.44
C GLY A 90 -22.86 6.54 -7.26
N VAL A 91 -21.59 6.89 -7.33
CA VAL A 91 -21.10 8.08 -8.05
C VAL A 91 -20.21 7.70 -9.23
N PRO A 92 -20.15 8.53 -10.30
CA PRO A 92 -19.28 8.28 -11.43
C PRO A 92 -17.81 8.35 -11.05
N SER A 93 -16.97 7.58 -11.74
CA SER A 93 -15.52 7.69 -11.61
C SER A 93 -14.84 7.65 -12.97
N VAL A 94 -13.79 8.45 -13.12
CA VAL A 94 -12.93 8.51 -14.29
C VAL A 94 -11.52 8.15 -13.84
N VAL A 95 -10.90 7.21 -14.55
CA VAL A 95 -9.51 6.81 -14.29
C VAL A 95 -8.67 7.06 -15.53
N ILE A 96 -7.66 7.91 -15.40
CA ILE A 96 -6.68 8.17 -16.45
C ILE A 96 -5.58 7.12 -16.35
N MET A 97 -5.42 6.34 -17.41
CA MET A 97 -4.47 5.23 -17.49
C MET A 97 -3.60 5.38 -18.73
N PRO A 98 -2.30 5.01 -18.67
CA PRO A 98 -1.49 5.00 -19.86
C PRO A 98 -1.98 3.92 -20.85
N ALA A 99 -1.90 4.22 -22.14
CA ALA A 99 -2.39 3.33 -23.21
C ALA A 99 -1.59 2.01 -23.30
N ASP A 100 -0.35 2.00 -22.82
CA ASP A 100 0.52 0.83 -22.70
C ASP A 100 0.30 0.00 -21.43
N ALA A 101 -0.67 0.36 -20.59
CA ALA A 101 -1.02 -0.44 -19.42
C ALA A 101 -1.53 -1.83 -19.83
N PRO A 102 -1.26 -2.88 -19.03
CA PRO A 102 -1.77 -4.21 -19.31
C PRO A 102 -3.29 -4.23 -19.51
N VAL A 103 -3.75 -4.84 -20.60
CA VAL A 103 -5.18 -4.87 -21.00
C VAL A 103 -6.07 -5.34 -19.87
N ILE A 104 -5.63 -6.36 -19.14
CA ILE A 104 -6.40 -6.91 -18.00
C ILE A 104 -6.62 -5.85 -16.88
N LYS A 105 -5.66 -4.96 -16.63
CA LYS A 105 -5.81 -3.89 -15.63
C LYS A 105 -6.83 -2.84 -16.10
N ILE A 106 -6.82 -2.51 -17.39
CA ILE A 106 -7.80 -1.60 -18.02
C ILE A 106 -9.21 -2.20 -17.93
N GLU A 107 -9.35 -3.46 -18.35
CA GLU A 107 -10.64 -4.16 -18.34
C GLU A 107 -11.19 -4.34 -16.92
N ASN A 108 -10.38 -4.70 -15.96
CA ASN A 108 -10.79 -4.81 -14.57
C ASN A 108 -11.29 -3.47 -14.01
N THR A 109 -10.62 -2.36 -14.35
CA THR A 109 -11.06 -1.03 -13.91
C THR A 109 -12.41 -0.65 -14.53
N ARG A 110 -12.61 -0.94 -15.82
CA ARG A 110 -13.91 -0.75 -16.50
C ARG A 110 -15.01 -1.64 -15.91
N ALA A 111 -14.70 -2.90 -15.62
CA ALA A 111 -15.66 -3.84 -15.02
C ALA A 111 -16.11 -3.41 -13.61
N LEU A 112 -15.28 -2.66 -12.89
CA LEU A 112 -15.63 -2.05 -11.62
C LEU A 112 -16.54 -0.81 -11.78
N GLY A 113 -16.79 -0.36 -13.02
CA GLY A 113 -17.73 0.72 -13.32
C GLY A 113 -17.08 2.07 -13.62
N ALA A 114 -15.76 2.16 -13.68
CA ALA A 114 -15.09 3.41 -14.03
C ALA A 114 -15.02 3.64 -15.55
N GLU A 115 -15.19 4.88 -15.96
CA GLU A 115 -14.76 5.35 -17.27
C GLU A 115 -13.23 5.37 -17.30
N VAL A 116 -12.61 4.75 -18.32
CA VAL A 116 -11.16 4.74 -18.46
C VAL A 116 -10.76 5.59 -19.66
N ILE A 117 -9.99 6.64 -19.39
CA ILE A 117 -9.37 7.51 -20.40
C ILE A 117 -7.92 7.06 -20.55
N LEU A 118 -7.55 6.67 -21.77
CA LEU A 118 -6.19 6.26 -22.08
C LEU A 118 -5.40 7.45 -22.61
N TYR A 119 -4.13 7.57 -22.20
CA TYR A 119 -3.20 8.60 -22.68
C TYR A 119 -1.88 8.00 -23.15
N ASP A 120 -1.25 8.66 -24.10
CA ASP A 120 0.08 8.33 -24.61
C ASP A 120 1.14 9.01 -23.73
N ARG A 121 1.96 8.23 -23.01
CA ARG A 121 3.01 8.75 -22.09
C ARG A 121 4.06 9.64 -22.76
N ASP A 122 4.30 9.43 -24.05
CA ASP A 122 5.34 10.13 -24.80
C ASP A 122 4.83 11.46 -25.39
N ARG A 123 3.51 11.65 -25.48
CA ARG A 123 2.89 12.76 -26.20
C ARG A 123 1.91 13.60 -25.37
N GLU A 124 1.41 13.04 -24.28
CA GLU A 124 0.35 13.66 -23.49
C GLU A 124 0.75 13.75 -22.01
N ASP A 125 0.37 14.85 -21.38
CA ASP A 125 0.52 15.03 -19.93
C ASP A 125 -0.78 14.62 -19.23
N ARG A 126 -0.68 13.61 -18.37
CA ARG A 126 -1.83 13.12 -17.59
C ARG A 126 -2.39 14.15 -16.63
N ASP A 127 -1.52 15.04 -16.11
CA ASP A 127 -1.92 16.06 -15.14
C ASP A 127 -2.73 17.14 -15.85
N GLU A 128 -2.34 17.55 -17.10
CA GLU A 128 -3.12 18.46 -17.94
C GLU A 128 -4.50 17.86 -18.32
N ILE A 129 -4.55 16.55 -18.64
CA ILE A 129 -5.82 15.86 -18.92
C ILE A 129 -6.71 15.90 -17.69
N GLY A 130 -6.13 15.65 -16.51
CA GLY A 130 -6.85 15.68 -15.24
C GLY A 130 -7.40 17.06 -14.91
N GLU A 131 -6.59 18.11 -14.97
CA GLU A 131 -7.00 19.48 -14.72
C GLU A 131 -8.14 19.93 -15.63
N ARG A 132 -8.10 19.53 -16.91
CA ARG A 132 -9.19 19.78 -17.85
C ARG A 132 -10.48 19.08 -17.42
N LEU A 133 -10.42 17.82 -17.05
CA LEU A 133 -11.60 17.05 -16.61
C LEU A 133 -12.17 17.57 -15.29
N GLU A 134 -11.32 17.98 -14.36
CA GLU A 134 -11.74 18.64 -13.12
C GLU A 134 -12.50 19.95 -13.45
N ALA A 135 -11.97 20.78 -14.36
CA ALA A 135 -12.59 22.04 -14.75
C ALA A 135 -13.89 21.84 -15.54
N GLU A 136 -13.93 20.91 -16.50
CA GLU A 136 -15.09 20.70 -17.39
C GLU A 136 -16.23 19.93 -16.72
N ARG A 137 -15.90 18.95 -15.87
CA ARG A 137 -16.85 17.98 -15.31
C ARG A 137 -17.03 18.11 -13.79
N GLY A 138 -16.23 18.96 -13.13
CA GLY A 138 -16.25 19.15 -11.68
C GLY A 138 -15.82 17.92 -10.90
N LEU A 139 -15.02 17.02 -11.51
CA LEU A 139 -14.53 15.81 -10.87
C LEU A 139 -13.58 16.15 -9.71
N THR A 140 -13.53 15.30 -8.70
CA THR A 140 -12.61 15.45 -7.58
C THR A 140 -11.48 14.41 -7.68
N LEU A 141 -10.23 14.88 -7.75
CA LEU A 141 -9.06 14.01 -7.77
C LEU A 141 -8.84 13.34 -6.41
N VAL A 142 -8.80 12.01 -6.40
CA VAL A 142 -8.36 11.20 -5.26
C VAL A 142 -6.92 10.75 -5.49
N ARG A 143 -6.01 11.30 -4.71
CA ARG A 143 -4.56 11.02 -4.81
C ARG A 143 -4.21 9.63 -4.25
N PRO A 144 -3.15 8.97 -4.74
CA PRO A 144 -2.80 7.61 -4.33
C PRO A 144 -2.17 7.50 -2.92
N PHE A 145 -1.67 8.60 -2.33
CA PHE A 145 -1.01 8.59 -1.02
C PHE A 145 -0.92 9.95 -0.31
N ASP A 146 -0.65 11.05 -1.02
CA ASP A 146 -0.38 12.37 -0.42
C ASP A 146 -1.67 13.18 -0.23
N ASP A 147 -2.58 12.62 0.56
CA ASP A 147 -3.91 13.14 0.88
C ASP A 147 -4.28 12.72 2.30
N GLU A 148 -4.78 13.65 3.12
CA GLU A 148 -5.10 13.39 4.52
C GLU A 148 -6.16 12.32 4.71
N MET A 149 -7.18 12.29 3.86
CA MET A 149 -8.26 11.31 3.98
C MET A 149 -7.84 9.93 3.45
N VAL A 150 -6.94 9.91 2.45
CA VAL A 150 -6.30 8.66 2.01
C VAL A 150 -5.42 8.08 3.12
N ILE A 151 -4.55 8.90 3.72
CA ILE A 151 -3.72 8.48 4.88
C ILE A 151 -4.61 7.97 6.01
N ALA A 152 -5.71 8.67 6.33
CA ALA A 152 -6.64 8.25 7.36
C ALA A 152 -7.31 6.90 7.04
N GLY A 153 -7.68 6.66 5.79
CA GLY A 153 -8.21 5.37 5.34
C GLY A 153 -7.21 4.23 5.54
N GLN A 154 -5.97 4.43 5.10
CA GLN A 154 -4.89 3.46 5.24
C GLN A 154 -4.57 3.17 6.71
N GLY A 155 -4.62 4.19 7.57
CA GLY A 155 -4.39 4.06 9.01
C GLY A 155 -5.38 3.13 9.71
N THR A 156 -6.55 2.85 9.12
CA THR A 156 -7.49 1.86 9.67
C THR A 156 -6.90 0.44 9.71
N ALA A 157 -5.93 0.12 8.84
CA ALA A 157 -5.18 -1.13 8.93
C ALA A 157 -4.31 -1.18 10.20
N GLY A 158 -3.76 -0.04 10.63
CA GLY A 158 -3.00 0.08 11.87
C GLY A 158 -3.87 -0.14 13.12
N LEU A 159 -5.11 0.37 13.13
CA LEU A 159 -6.06 0.08 14.22
C LEU A 159 -6.39 -1.41 14.31
N GLU A 160 -6.54 -2.08 13.17
CA GLU A 160 -6.75 -3.53 13.12
C GLU A 160 -5.52 -4.31 13.61
N ILE A 161 -4.30 -3.88 13.23
CA ILE A 161 -3.05 -4.49 13.72
C ILE A 161 -2.98 -4.38 15.24
N ALA A 162 -3.22 -3.19 15.81
CA ALA A 162 -3.20 -2.99 17.27
C ALA A 162 -4.18 -3.91 17.99
N ALA A 163 -5.42 -3.99 17.52
CA ALA A 163 -6.46 -4.82 18.12
C ALA A 163 -6.13 -6.32 18.02
N GLN A 164 -5.77 -6.80 16.82
CA GLN A 164 -5.45 -8.21 16.60
C GLN A 164 -4.18 -8.66 17.33
N ALA A 165 -3.17 -7.79 17.42
CA ALA A 165 -1.97 -8.07 18.17
C ALA A 165 -2.27 -8.16 19.68
N ALA A 166 -3.11 -7.28 20.22
CA ALA A 166 -3.53 -7.33 21.63
C ALA A 166 -4.27 -8.64 21.95
N GLU A 167 -5.16 -9.12 21.05
CA GLU A 167 -5.84 -10.41 21.18
C GLU A 167 -4.86 -11.59 21.24
N LEU A 168 -3.71 -11.48 20.57
CA LEU A 168 -2.65 -12.49 20.54
C LEU A 168 -1.60 -12.29 21.66
N GLY A 169 -1.79 -11.31 22.55
CA GLY A 169 -0.85 -10.99 23.62
C GLY A 169 0.47 -10.36 23.11
N ILE A 170 0.46 -9.80 21.91
CA ILE A 170 1.63 -9.13 21.32
C ILE A 170 1.58 -7.66 21.69
N THR A 171 2.45 -7.24 22.62
CA THR A 171 2.53 -5.85 23.08
C THR A 171 3.71 -5.08 22.48
N ASN A 172 4.74 -5.79 22.02
CA ASN A 172 5.97 -5.21 21.48
C ASN A 172 6.33 -5.95 20.18
N ALA A 173 6.47 -5.21 19.07
CA ALA A 173 6.81 -5.77 17.76
C ALA A 173 7.42 -4.71 16.85
N GLN A 174 8.23 -5.17 15.90
CA GLN A 174 8.61 -4.35 14.75
C GLN A 174 7.60 -4.55 13.64
N VAL A 175 6.99 -3.47 13.17
CA VAL A 175 5.96 -3.50 12.11
C VAL A 175 6.57 -3.01 10.81
N LEU A 176 6.75 -3.91 9.87
CA LEU A 176 7.33 -3.65 8.55
C LEU A 176 6.21 -3.36 7.56
N VAL A 177 6.31 -2.24 6.84
CA VAL A 177 5.25 -1.78 5.94
C VAL A 177 5.84 -1.44 4.58
N CYS A 178 5.29 -2.02 3.50
CA CYS A 178 5.64 -1.66 2.13
C CYS A 178 5.44 -0.16 1.91
N CYS A 179 6.47 0.53 1.44
CA CYS A 179 6.46 1.98 1.29
C CYS A 179 6.75 2.39 -0.16
N GLY A 180 5.80 3.08 -0.78
CA GLY A 180 6.02 3.94 -1.93
C GLY A 180 5.95 5.39 -1.43
N GLY A 181 4.94 6.17 -1.84
CA GLY A 181 4.78 7.56 -1.37
C GLY A 181 4.44 7.74 0.11
N GLY A 182 4.38 6.66 0.91
CA GLY A 182 4.27 6.70 2.36
C GLY A 182 2.86 6.70 2.97
N GLY A 183 1.79 6.72 2.16
CA GLY A 183 0.41 6.85 2.67
C GLY A 183 -0.02 5.71 3.61
N LEU A 184 0.30 4.45 3.27
CA LEU A 184 0.01 3.30 4.13
C LEU A 184 0.86 3.33 5.41
N THR A 185 2.16 3.53 5.25
CA THR A 185 3.13 3.50 6.34
C THR A 185 2.85 4.61 7.36
N SER A 186 2.60 5.85 6.90
CA SER A 186 2.27 6.98 7.79
C SER A 186 0.93 6.79 8.50
N GLY A 187 -0.07 6.24 7.81
CA GLY A 187 -1.35 5.91 8.43
C GLY A 187 -1.23 4.85 9.53
N ILE A 188 -0.52 3.74 9.24
CA ILE A 188 -0.27 2.67 10.23
C ILE A 188 0.58 3.20 11.40
N ALA A 189 1.64 3.97 11.11
CA ALA A 189 2.50 4.53 12.15
C ALA A 189 1.70 5.44 13.12
N THR A 190 0.84 6.30 12.57
CA THR A 190 -0.03 7.16 13.38
C THR A 190 -0.99 6.35 14.28
N ALA A 191 -1.61 5.30 13.73
CA ALA A 191 -2.54 4.47 14.48
C ALA A 191 -1.83 3.71 15.61
N LEU A 192 -0.67 3.09 15.32
CA LEU A 192 0.09 2.33 16.30
C LEU A 192 0.73 3.23 17.36
N ALA A 193 1.20 4.42 17.02
CA ALA A 193 1.71 5.38 18.00
C ALA A 193 0.66 5.75 19.04
N ALA A 194 -0.64 5.72 18.68
CA ALA A 194 -1.74 6.02 19.60
C ALA A 194 -2.22 4.79 20.41
N ASP A 195 -2.35 3.61 19.75
CA ASP A 195 -3.05 2.45 20.32
C ASP A 195 -2.11 1.30 20.70
N ALA A 196 -0.85 1.29 20.23
CA ALA A 196 0.18 0.30 20.54
C ALA A 196 1.59 0.93 20.50
N PRO A 197 1.92 1.88 21.40
CA PRO A 197 3.12 2.74 21.31
C PRO A 197 4.46 1.99 21.39
N GLU A 198 4.46 0.75 21.88
CA GLU A 198 5.65 -0.10 21.89
C GLU A 198 5.93 -0.79 20.57
N MET A 199 5.02 -0.69 19.58
CA MET A 199 5.24 -1.21 18.24
C MET A 199 5.95 -0.17 17.39
N ARG A 200 7.05 -0.56 16.73
CA ARG A 200 7.91 0.31 15.92
C ARG A 200 7.68 0.08 14.43
N VAL A 201 7.11 1.08 13.77
CA VAL A 201 6.87 1.02 12.31
C VAL A 201 8.12 1.36 11.54
N CYS A 202 8.45 0.54 10.55
CA CYS A 202 9.57 0.77 9.63
C CYS A 202 9.12 0.57 8.18
N PRO A 203 9.33 1.56 7.30
CA PRO A 203 9.10 1.41 5.87
C PRO A 203 10.07 0.40 5.25
N VAL A 204 9.58 -0.34 4.26
CA VAL A 204 10.38 -1.25 3.44
C VAL A 204 10.18 -0.94 1.98
N GLU A 205 11.28 -0.80 1.24
CA GLU A 205 11.33 -0.37 -0.15
C GLU A 205 12.17 -1.32 -0.99
N PRO A 206 12.05 -1.32 -2.33
CA PRO A 206 12.96 -2.07 -3.20
C PRO A 206 14.34 -1.40 -3.24
N PHE A 207 15.39 -2.21 -3.28
CA PHE A 207 16.76 -1.73 -3.45
C PHE A 207 16.92 -0.91 -4.73
N GLY A 208 17.59 0.24 -4.63
CA GLY A 208 17.73 1.22 -5.70
C GLY A 208 16.55 2.20 -5.83
N PHE A 209 15.50 2.03 -5.01
CA PHE A 209 14.31 2.89 -4.93
C PHE A 209 13.94 3.22 -3.48
N GLU A 210 14.93 3.22 -2.58
CA GLU A 210 14.79 3.46 -1.14
C GLU A 210 14.78 4.96 -0.78
N ASP A 211 13.94 5.73 -1.44
CA ASP A 211 13.84 7.16 -1.24
C ASP A 211 13.36 7.55 0.16
N THR A 212 12.42 6.81 0.73
CA THR A 212 11.96 7.04 2.11
C THR A 212 13.06 6.71 3.14
N MET A 213 13.76 5.59 2.99
CA MET A 213 14.87 5.23 3.86
C MET A 213 15.97 6.30 3.85
N ARG A 214 16.35 6.80 2.66
CA ARG A 214 17.33 7.90 2.52
C ARG A 214 16.79 9.21 3.07
N SER A 215 15.51 9.48 2.90
CA SER A 215 14.85 10.69 3.45
C SER A 215 14.86 10.66 4.98
N LEU A 216 14.57 9.52 5.59
CA LEU A 216 14.63 9.36 7.06
C LEU A 216 16.06 9.58 7.57
N ALA A 217 17.05 8.99 6.92
CA ALA A 217 18.46 9.12 7.31
C ALA A 217 18.98 10.56 7.19
N SER A 218 18.57 11.31 6.15
CA SER A 218 19.00 12.69 5.91
C SER A 218 18.14 13.74 6.63
N GLY A 219 16.94 13.36 7.08
CA GLY A 219 15.97 14.27 7.67
C GLY A 219 15.27 15.21 6.68
N SER A 220 15.44 15.00 5.36
CA SER A 220 14.82 15.77 4.27
C SER A 220 14.42 14.85 3.12
N ILE A 221 13.38 15.24 2.37
CA ILE A 221 12.88 14.45 1.25
C ILE A 221 14.00 14.22 0.21
N GLN A 222 14.33 12.97 -0.03
CA GLN A 222 15.22 12.52 -1.08
C GLN A 222 14.40 11.97 -2.25
N ARG A 223 14.93 12.07 -3.47
CA ARG A 223 14.26 11.59 -4.68
C ARG A 223 15.04 10.43 -5.29
N ASN A 224 14.30 9.52 -5.91
CA ASN A 224 14.88 8.50 -6.76
C ASN A 224 15.34 9.11 -8.08
N THR A 225 16.48 8.65 -8.58
CA THR A 225 17.03 9.09 -9.89
C THR A 225 16.36 8.37 -11.06
N ARG A 226 15.68 7.25 -10.78
CA ARG A 226 14.94 6.42 -11.75
C ARG A 226 13.51 6.25 -11.28
N THR A 227 12.60 6.08 -12.24
CA THR A 227 11.16 5.87 -12.01
C THR A 227 10.70 4.47 -12.42
N SER A 228 11.64 3.62 -12.85
CA SER A 228 11.40 2.23 -13.26
C SER A 228 12.67 1.38 -13.10
N GLY A 229 12.53 0.05 -13.10
CA GLY A 229 13.67 -0.86 -13.06
C GLY A 229 13.66 -1.85 -11.87
N SER A 230 12.61 -1.83 -11.03
CA SER A 230 12.30 -2.90 -10.07
C SER A 230 10.99 -3.57 -10.47
N ILE A 231 10.86 -4.86 -10.15
CA ILE A 231 9.60 -5.62 -10.30
C ILE A 231 8.54 -5.20 -9.28
N CYS A 232 8.92 -4.42 -8.27
CA CYS A 232 8.03 -3.88 -7.23
C CYS A 232 7.32 -2.59 -7.69
N ASP A 233 6.82 -2.55 -8.93
CA ASP A 233 6.27 -1.39 -9.63
C ASP A 233 5.18 -0.65 -8.83
N ALA A 234 4.41 -1.36 -8.03
CA ALA A 234 3.34 -0.79 -7.20
C ALA A 234 3.83 0.22 -6.14
N ILE A 235 5.12 0.18 -5.79
CA ILE A 235 5.73 1.04 -4.75
C ILE A 235 6.96 1.81 -5.25
N VAL A 236 7.27 1.77 -6.54
CA VAL A 236 8.29 2.63 -7.16
C VAL A 236 7.69 4.02 -7.33
N THR A 237 8.10 4.94 -6.46
CA THR A 237 7.67 6.36 -6.46
C THR A 237 8.88 7.28 -6.57
N PRO A 238 8.72 8.51 -7.08
CA PRO A 238 9.84 9.45 -7.17
C PRO A 238 10.38 9.90 -5.81
N SER A 239 9.52 9.99 -4.79
CA SER A 239 9.85 10.44 -3.43
C SER A 239 8.67 10.18 -2.50
N PRO A 240 8.86 10.19 -1.16
CA PRO A 240 7.73 10.28 -0.24
C PRO A 240 6.93 11.56 -0.46
N GLY A 241 5.67 11.57 -0.02
CA GLY A 241 4.78 12.72 -0.14
C GLY A 241 5.12 13.83 0.86
N ASN A 242 4.62 15.04 0.58
CA ASN A 242 4.80 16.20 1.45
C ASN A 242 4.02 16.08 2.77
N LEU A 243 2.86 15.42 2.75
CA LEU A 243 2.05 15.14 3.93
C LEU A 243 2.53 13.88 4.67
N THR A 244 3.02 12.89 3.95
CA THR A 244 3.44 11.62 4.53
C THR A 244 4.81 11.70 5.20
N PHE A 245 5.77 12.40 4.58
CA PHE A 245 7.15 12.44 5.09
C PHE A 245 7.29 13.02 6.50
N PRO A 246 6.63 14.13 6.89
CA PRO A 246 6.70 14.64 8.27
C PRO A 246 6.26 13.59 9.30
N ILE A 247 5.20 12.80 8.99
CA ILE A 247 4.70 11.73 9.85
C ILE A 247 5.71 10.59 9.94
N LEU A 248 6.28 10.17 8.80
CA LEU A 248 7.29 9.12 8.75
C LEU A 248 8.55 9.51 9.51
N LYS A 249 9.02 10.75 9.33
CA LYS A 249 10.20 11.30 10.04
C LYS A 249 10.02 11.30 11.55
N ASP A 250 8.81 11.57 12.02
CA ASP A 250 8.50 11.65 13.46
C ASP A 250 8.32 10.26 14.10
N LEU A 251 7.70 9.32 13.37
CA LEU A 251 7.24 8.05 13.92
C LEU A 251 8.05 6.82 13.50
N CYS A 252 8.84 6.90 12.43
CA CYS A 252 9.60 5.77 11.90
C CYS A 252 11.11 5.95 12.18
N PRO A 253 11.74 5.05 12.96
CA PRO A 253 13.14 5.21 13.37
C PRO A 253 14.14 4.99 12.24
N ARG A 254 13.78 4.16 11.26
CA ARG A 254 14.59 3.81 10.07
C ARG A 254 13.74 3.14 9.01
N GLY A 255 14.28 2.98 7.79
CA GLY A 255 13.76 2.15 6.72
C GLY A 255 14.65 0.93 6.43
N TYR A 256 14.13 0.03 5.59
CA TYR A 256 14.84 -1.13 5.05
C TYR A 256 14.68 -1.19 3.54
N ALA A 257 15.66 -1.81 2.87
CA ALA A 257 15.59 -2.06 1.43
C ALA A 257 15.82 -3.54 1.15
N VAL A 258 15.03 -4.14 0.25
CA VAL A 258 15.14 -5.54 -0.15
C VAL A 258 15.38 -5.66 -1.65
N THR A 259 16.06 -6.72 -2.07
CA THR A 259 16.27 -6.99 -3.50
C THR A 259 14.99 -7.53 -4.16
N ASP A 260 14.93 -7.43 -5.49
CA ASP A 260 13.85 -8.03 -6.28
C ASP A 260 13.74 -9.55 -6.06
N ASP A 261 14.87 -10.25 -5.90
CA ASP A 261 14.90 -11.69 -5.67
C ASP A 261 14.36 -12.04 -4.27
N GLN A 262 14.70 -11.25 -3.25
CA GLN A 262 14.11 -11.39 -1.92
C GLN A 262 12.59 -11.17 -1.95
N ALA A 263 12.11 -10.18 -2.71
CA ALA A 263 10.69 -9.94 -2.88
C ALA A 263 9.98 -11.12 -3.57
N LEU A 264 10.55 -11.68 -4.65
CA LEU A 264 10.03 -12.87 -5.33
C LEU A 264 9.99 -14.10 -4.41
N MET A 265 11.05 -14.33 -3.64
CA MET A 265 11.06 -15.43 -2.68
C MET A 265 9.98 -15.25 -1.61
N ALA A 266 9.75 -14.03 -1.14
CA ALA A 266 8.67 -13.74 -0.19
C ALA A 266 7.27 -13.99 -0.81
N VAL A 267 7.07 -13.68 -2.11
CA VAL A 267 5.85 -14.05 -2.85
C VAL A 267 5.64 -15.56 -2.83
N LYS A 268 6.66 -16.35 -3.17
CA LYS A 268 6.62 -17.83 -3.13
C LYS A 268 6.27 -18.35 -1.73
N LEU A 269 6.96 -17.83 -0.70
CA LEU A 269 6.74 -18.28 0.68
C LEU A 269 5.37 -17.87 1.23
N ALA A 270 4.84 -16.69 0.87
CA ALA A 270 3.48 -16.30 1.21
C ALA A 270 2.46 -17.29 0.64
N PHE A 271 2.60 -17.69 -0.63
CA PHE A 271 1.76 -18.71 -1.24
C PHE A 271 1.91 -20.07 -0.55
N GLN A 272 3.14 -20.55 -0.36
CA GLN A 272 3.40 -21.89 0.16
C GLN A 272 3.06 -22.03 1.64
N ARG A 273 3.28 -20.99 2.46
CA ARG A 273 3.21 -21.08 3.93
C ARG A 273 1.97 -20.43 4.53
N LEU A 274 1.42 -19.40 3.87
CA LEU A 274 0.20 -18.70 4.32
C LEU A 274 -1.01 -18.93 3.41
N LYS A 275 -0.82 -19.54 2.21
CA LYS A 275 -1.87 -19.77 1.22
C LYS A 275 -2.52 -18.49 0.69
N ILE A 276 -1.75 -17.41 0.64
CA ILE A 276 -2.16 -16.12 0.08
C ILE A 276 -1.31 -15.78 -1.15
N VAL A 277 -1.90 -15.03 -2.07
CA VAL A 277 -1.20 -14.48 -3.24
C VAL A 277 -0.84 -13.03 -2.94
N VAL A 278 0.44 -12.68 -3.13
CA VAL A 278 0.98 -11.33 -2.90
C VAL A 278 1.75 -10.90 -4.14
N GLU A 279 1.64 -9.64 -4.54
CA GLU A 279 2.47 -9.06 -5.61
C GLU A 279 3.87 -8.67 -5.08
N PRO A 280 4.90 -8.53 -5.93
CA PRO A 280 6.26 -8.23 -5.48
C PRO A 280 6.35 -6.99 -4.59
N GLY A 281 5.75 -5.86 -4.99
CA GLY A 281 5.70 -4.64 -4.16
C GLY A 281 4.92 -4.81 -2.85
N GLY A 282 3.96 -5.74 -2.82
CA GLY A 282 3.22 -6.10 -1.61
C GLY A 282 3.98 -7.05 -0.68
N ALA A 283 5.05 -7.69 -1.17
CA ALA A 283 5.82 -8.70 -0.44
C ALA A 283 7.10 -8.17 0.21
N VAL A 284 7.55 -6.94 -0.08
CA VAL A 284 8.83 -6.41 0.41
C VAL A 284 8.92 -6.39 1.93
N ALA A 285 7.82 -6.11 2.63
CA ALA A 285 7.79 -6.15 4.09
C ALA A 285 8.01 -7.56 4.64
N LEU A 286 7.40 -8.57 4.02
CA LEU A 286 7.65 -9.97 4.37
C LEU A 286 9.08 -10.39 4.02
N ALA A 287 9.62 -9.95 2.89
CA ALA A 287 11.01 -10.20 2.51
C ALA A 287 11.98 -9.67 3.57
N ALA A 288 11.81 -8.44 4.04
CA ALA A 288 12.63 -7.89 5.11
C ALA A 288 12.49 -8.69 6.42
N ALA A 289 11.27 -9.13 6.77
CA ALA A 289 11.03 -9.95 7.96
C ALA A 289 11.78 -11.29 7.90
N LEU A 290 11.88 -11.90 6.72
CA LEU A 290 12.48 -13.23 6.53
C LEU A 290 14.00 -13.19 6.35
N PHE A 291 14.53 -12.16 5.67
CA PHE A 291 15.92 -12.18 5.19
C PHE A 291 16.84 -11.12 5.81
N HIS A 292 16.31 -10.20 6.63
CA HIS A 292 17.08 -9.14 7.31
C HIS A 292 17.15 -9.33 8.83
N GLY A 293 17.14 -10.56 9.29
CA GLY A 293 17.07 -10.90 10.70
C GLY A 293 18.14 -10.27 11.58
N ASP A 294 19.35 -10.08 11.06
CA ASP A 294 20.48 -9.42 11.73
C ASP A 294 20.25 -7.92 11.97
N GLN A 295 19.38 -7.27 11.20
CA GLN A 295 19.06 -5.85 11.28
C GLN A 295 17.80 -5.56 12.10
N LEU A 296 16.97 -6.58 12.34
CA LEU A 296 15.71 -6.45 13.07
C LEU A 296 15.96 -6.59 14.57
N THR A 297 15.33 -5.70 15.34
CA THR A 297 15.64 -5.53 16.77
C THR A 297 14.64 -6.20 17.71
N HIS A 298 13.54 -6.75 17.18
CA HIS A 298 12.44 -7.33 17.96
C HIS A 298 12.30 -8.83 17.69
N ASP A 299 11.91 -9.59 18.72
CA ASP A 299 11.64 -11.03 18.60
C ASP A 299 10.33 -11.34 17.88
N THR A 300 9.46 -10.34 17.76
CA THR A 300 8.20 -10.42 17.01
C THR A 300 8.18 -9.37 15.92
N VAL A 301 7.85 -9.79 14.70
CA VAL A 301 7.71 -8.91 13.53
C VAL A 301 6.32 -9.08 12.93
N ILE A 302 5.70 -7.96 12.57
CA ILE A 302 4.46 -7.92 11.80
C ILE A 302 4.78 -7.31 10.45
N ALA A 303 4.64 -8.08 9.36
CA ALA A 303 4.82 -7.62 8.00
C ALA A 303 3.48 -7.35 7.34
N VAL A 304 3.33 -6.22 6.62
CA VAL A 304 2.11 -5.90 5.90
C VAL A 304 2.22 -6.39 4.45
N ALA A 305 1.44 -7.40 4.08
CA ALA A 305 1.27 -7.85 2.70
C ALA A 305 0.26 -6.95 1.99
N SER A 306 0.73 -5.88 1.37
CA SER A 306 -0.10 -4.72 1.02
C SER A 306 -1.02 -4.91 -0.19
N GLY A 307 -0.68 -5.83 -1.12
CA GLY A 307 -1.48 -6.13 -2.31
C GLY A 307 -1.13 -7.48 -2.93
N GLY A 308 -2.06 -8.04 -3.71
CA GLY A 308 -1.95 -9.35 -4.34
C GLY A 308 -2.23 -9.34 -5.86
N ASN A 309 -2.28 -8.19 -6.50
CA ASN A 309 -2.60 -8.06 -7.93
C ASN A 309 -1.38 -8.34 -8.82
N ILE A 310 -0.87 -9.56 -8.72
CA ILE A 310 0.27 -10.06 -9.49
C ILE A 310 -0.21 -10.67 -10.81
N ASP A 311 0.55 -10.46 -11.90
CA ASP A 311 0.30 -11.16 -13.15
C ASP A 311 0.80 -12.61 -13.11
N VAL A 312 0.22 -13.46 -13.97
CA VAL A 312 0.49 -14.90 -13.99
C VAL A 312 1.96 -15.21 -14.31
N ALA A 313 2.59 -14.46 -15.21
CA ALA A 313 3.98 -14.68 -15.60
C ALA A 313 4.94 -14.35 -14.45
N MET A 314 4.72 -13.23 -13.76
CA MET A 314 5.49 -12.84 -12.57
C MET A 314 5.27 -13.84 -11.42
N PHE A 315 4.04 -14.29 -11.20
CA PHE A 315 3.76 -15.28 -10.18
C PHE A 315 4.44 -16.62 -10.47
N LYS A 316 4.42 -17.08 -11.73
CA LYS A 316 5.16 -18.27 -12.16
C LYS A 316 6.66 -18.10 -11.90
N ARG A 317 7.25 -16.95 -12.28
CA ARG A 317 8.66 -16.64 -11.99
C ARG A 317 8.97 -16.76 -10.50
N ALA A 318 8.11 -16.24 -9.63
CA ALA A 318 8.28 -16.37 -8.19
C ALA A 318 8.24 -17.83 -7.72
N LEU A 319 7.32 -18.65 -8.24
CA LEU A 319 7.22 -20.07 -7.88
C LEU A 319 8.43 -20.89 -8.31
N ASP A 320 9.09 -20.52 -9.39
CA ASP A 320 10.28 -21.18 -9.92
C ASP A 320 11.58 -20.80 -9.15
N MET A 321 11.57 -19.78 -8.28
CA MET A 321 12.73 -19.39 -7.45
C MET A 321 13.20 -20.53 -6.55
N ASN A 322 14.51 -20.65 -6.33
CA ASN A 322 15.09 -21.56 -5.34
C ASN A 322 15.75 -20.76 -4.20
N VAL A 323 15.85 -21.36 -3.02
CA VAL A 323 16.49 -20.73 -1.84
C VAL A 323 17.96 -20.38 -2.13
N SER A 324 18.61 -21.15 -3.03
CA SER A 324 19.99 -20.87 -3.49
C SER A 324 20.11 -19.59 -4.34
N ASP A 325 19.00 -18.96 -4.72
CA ASP A 325 18.99 -17.75 -5.55
C ASP A 325 19.05 -16.47 -4.69
N LEU A 326 19.08 -16.60 -3.36
CA LEU A 326 19.27 -15.55 -2.37
C LEU A 326 20.70 -15.50 -1.91
#